data_f338d2cb3dbecbbdfff3364a40ae687f
#
_entry.id   f338d2cb3dbecbbdfff3364a40ae687f
#
_cell.length_a   1.000
_cell.length_b   1.000
_cell.length_c   1.000
_cell.angle_alpha   90.00
_cell.angle_beta   90.00
_cell.angle_gamma   90.00
#
_symmetry.space_group_name_H-M   'P 1'
#
loop_
_entity.id
_entity.type
_entity.pdbx_description
1 polymer ?
#
loop_
_entity_poly.entity_id
_entity_poly.type
_entity_poly.pdbx_seq_one_letter_code
_entity_poly.pdbx_strand_id
1 'polypeptide(L)'
;KIDTMFKEIFGSQEWQDLDRGTIKETEAIRRFKERCPNCHKEIDNLFENIIELIPPLEKNIGLFEEVASKYNTYILSNFGERTFALVFEKYPWFKLFDGKIVSAHVKLLKPEKEIYEALISKYSLNPDECIFIDDTHANIIASEKMGIKGVHYTGEQELREMLKKYIELN
;
A
#
# COMPACT_ATOMS: atom_id res chain seq x y z
N LYS A 1 7.87 -23.96 -8.66
CA LYS A 1 8.01 -23.13 -9.89
C LYS A 1 7.30 -21.79 -9.75
N ILE A 2 6.03 -21.79 -9.34
CA ILE A 2 5.24 -20.56 -9.12
C ILE A 2 5.80 -19.78 -7.92
N ASP A 3 6.07 -20.41 -6.78
CA ASP A 3 6.62 -19.76 -5.58
C ASP A 3 7.99 -19.11 -5.83
N THR A 4 8.83 -19.73 -6.65
CA THR A 4 10.13 -19.17 -7.02
C THR A 4 9.95 -17.91 -7.89
N MET A 5 9.05 -17.96 -8.88
CA MET A 5 8.71 -16.82 -9.73
C MET A 5 8.19 -15.64 -8.92
N PHE A 6 7.25 -15.89 -7.99
CA PHE A 6 6.71 -14.84 -7.12
C PHE A 6 7.80 -14.16 -6.29
N LYS A 7 8.71 -14.93 -5.68
CA LYS A 7 9.82 -14.36 -4.91
C LYS A 7 10.78 -13.53 -5.78
N GLU A 8 11.07 -14.00 -6.99
CA GLU A 8 11.96 -13.31 -7.92
C GLU A 8 11.34 -12.03 -8.48
N ILE A 9 10.02 -11.98 -8.66
CA ILE A 9 9.31 -10.77 -9.13
C ILE A 9 9.13 -9.77 -7.99
N PHE A 10 8.41 -10.13 -6.93
CA PHE A 10 8.03 -9.19 -5.85
C PHE A 10 9.21 -8.76 -4.98
N GLY A 11 10.28 -9.56 -4.87
CA GLY A 11 11.52 -9.19 -4.18
C GLY A 11 12.55 -8.47 -5.03
N SER A 12 12.25 -8.20 -6.31
CA SER A 12 13.22 -7.65 -7.26
C SER A 12 13.34 -6.14 -7.19
N GLN A 13 14.48 -5.62 -7.70
CA GLN A 13 14.67 -4.18 -7.86
C GLN A 13 13.66 -3.60 -8.86
N GLU A 14 13.32 -4.34 -9.91
CA GLU A 14 12.31 -3.90 -10.91
C GLU A 14 10.93 -3.73 -10.30
N TRP A 15 10.53 -4.56 -9.33
CA TRP A 15 9.27 -4.37 -8.61
C TRP A 15 9.31 -3.10 -7.76
N GLN A 16 10.43 -2.87 -7.04
CA GLN A 16 10.62 -1.63 -6.28
C GLN A 16 10.63 -0.40 -7.19
N ASP A 17 11.27 -0.49 -8.36
CA ASP A 17 11.30 0.59 -9.35
C ASP A 17 9.92 0.86 -9.94
N LEU A 18 9.09 -0.18 -10.13
CA LEU A 18 7.70 -0.05 -10.54
C LEU A 18 6.86 0.63 -9.46
N ASP A 19 6.97 0.19 -8.20
CA ASP A 19 6.27 0.81 -7.08
C ASP A 19 6.74 2.24 -6.81
N ARG A 20 8.02 2.53 -7.02
CA ARG A 20 8.56 3.90 -7.00
C ARG A 20 8.10 4.73 -8.20
N GLY A 21 7.65 4.08 -9.28
CA GLY A 21 7.27 4.73 -10.53
C GLY A 21 8.45 5.27 -11.33
N THR A 22 9.67 4.76 -11.12
CA THR A 22 10.86 5.10 -11.91
C THR A 22 10.93 4.34 -13.22
N ILE A 23 10.23 3.21 -13.31
CA ILE A 23 9.98 2.49 -14.57
C ILE A 23 8.47 2.32 -14.79
N LYS A 24 8.09 2.16 -16.06
CA LYS A 24 6.71 1.83 -16.42
C LYS A 24 6.46 0.32 -16.31
N GLU A 25 5.22 -0.07 -16.11
CA GLU A 25 4.80 -1.48 -16.02
C GLU A 25 5.25 -2.30 -17.25
N THR A 26 5.14 -1.74 -18.46
CA THR A 26 5.60 -2.39 -19.68
C THR A 26 7.09 -2.72 -19.66
N GLU A 27 7.90 -1.84 -19.09
CA GLU A 27 9.34 -2.06 -18.94
C GLU A 27 9.62 -3.09 -17.84
N ALA A 28 8.89 -3.06 -16.72
CA ALA A 28 9.00 -4.06 -15.68
C ALA A 28 8.66 -5.46 -16.22
N ILE A 29 7.56 -5.62 -16.95
CA ILE A 29 7.14 -6.87 -17.58
C ILE A 29 8.22 -7.38 -18.54
N ARG A 30 8.79 -6.50 -19.36
CA ARG A 30 9.88 -6.87 -20.28
C ARG A 30 11.07 -7.45 -19.51
N ARG A 31 11.52 -6.78 -18.46
CA ARG A 31 12.67 -7.23 -17.63
C ARG A 31 12.36 -8.53 -16.89
N PHE A 32 11.15 -8.72 -16.38
CA PHE A 32 10.74 -9.98 -15.75
C PHE A 32 10.77 -11.15 -16.74
N LYS A 33 10.32 -10.93 -17.99
CA LYS A 33 10.38 -11.94 -19.05
C LYS A 33 11.81 -12.30 -19.46
N GLU A 34 12.71 -11.33 -19.50
CA GLU A 34 14.13 -11.56 -19.74
C GLU A 34 14.78 -12.40 -18.63
N ARG A 35 14.41 -12.12 -17.37
CA ARG A 35 14.91 -12.88 -16.22
C ARG A 35 14.34 -14.30 -16.14
N CYS A 36 13.09 -14.50 -16.53
CA CYS A 36 12.42 -15.80 -16.56
C CYS A 36 11.85 -16.15 -17.95
N PRO A 37 12.72 -16.62 -18.91
CA PRO A 37 12.27 -16.91 -20.27
C PRO A 37 11.16 -17.97 -20.38
N ASN A 38 11.05 -18.84 -19.38
CA ASN A 38 10.03 -19.90 -19.32
C ASN A 38 8.75 -19.49 -18.56
N CYS A 39 8.62 -18.22 -18.15
CA CYS A 39 7.50 -17.72 -17.33
C CYS A 39 6.68 -16.61 -18.05
N HIS A 40 6.83 -16.46 -19.36
CA HIS A 40 6.21 -15.35 -20.07
C HIS A 40 4.69 -15.32 -19.91
N LYS A 41 4.04 -16.49 -20.03
CA LYS A 41 2.58 -16.60 -19.89
C LYS A 41 2.12 -16.29 -18.47
N GLU A 42 2.85 -16.77 -17.48
CA GLU A 42 2.56 -16.54 -16.07
C GLU A 42 2.75 -15.06 -15.71
N ILE A 43 3.77 -14.41 -16.27
CA ILE A 43 4.01 -12.96 -16.07
C ILE A 43 2.89 -12.15 -16.73
N ASP A 44 2.50 -12.46 -17.97
CA ASP A 44 1.38 -11.77 -18.63
C ASP A 44 0.09 -11.94 -17.83
N ASN A 45 -0.24 -13.17 -17.43
CA ASN A 45 -1.43 -13.46 -16.63
C ASN A 45 -1.43 -12.74 -15.27
N LEU A 46 -0.26 -12.61 -14.62
CA LEU A 46 -0.11 -11.86 -13.37
C LEU A 46 -0.55 -10.39 -13.56
N PHE A 47 -0.01 -9.71 -14.56
CA PHE A 47 -0.29 -8.28 -14.78
C PHE A 47 -1.67 -8.02 -15.40
N GLU A 48 -2.19 -8.93 -16.21
CA GLU A 48 -3.56 -8.86 -16.75
C GLU A 48 -4.62 -9.01 -15.64
N ASN A 49 -4.34 -9.86 -14.65
CA ASN A 49 -5.29 -10.19 -13.58
C ASN A 49 -4.86 -9.68 -12.19
N ILE A 50 -3.95 -8.73 -12.13
CA ILE A 50 -3.34 -8.28 -10.87
C ILE A 50 -4.38 -7.81 -9.83
N ILE A 51 -5.48 -7.23 -10.27
CA ILE A 51 -6.56 -6.76 -9.39
C ILE A 51 -7.27 -7.92 -8.68
N GLU A 52 -7.41 -9.06 -9.35
CA GLU A 52 -8.04 -10.24 -8.76
C GLU A 52 -7.18 -10.89 -7.67
N LEU A 53 -5.88 -10.56 -7.67
CA LEU A 53 -4.92 -11.00 -6.65
C LEU A 53 -4.86 -10.07 -5.43
N ILE A 54 -5.59 -8.94 -5.47
CA ILE A 54 -5.64 -7.93 -4.40
C ILE A 54 -7.10 -7.77 -3.94
N PRO A 55 -7.72 -8.82 -3.36
CA PRO A 55 -9.07 -8.71 -2.83
C PRO A 55 -9.08 -7.85 -1.57
N PRO A 56 -10.17 -7.14 -1.30
CA PRO A 56 -10.32 -6.40 -0.06
C PRO A 56 -10.43 -7.34 1.14
N LEU A 57 -10.02 -6.88 2.30
CA LEU A 57 -10.32 -7.53 3.57
C LEU A 57 -11.74 -7.14 4.00
N GLU A 58 -12.72 -7.86 3.52
CA GLU A 58 -14.16 -7.59 3.67
C GLU A 58 -14.56 -7.23 5.11
N LYS A 59 -13.99 -7.95 6.11
CA LYS A 59 -14.24 -7.71 7.54
C LYS A 59 -13.84 -6.31 8.01
N ASN A 60 -12.95 -5.62 7.29
CA ASN A 60 -12.44 -4.31 7.66
C ASN A 60 -13.14 -3.16 6.94
N ILE A 61 -13.97 -3.42 5.91
CA ILE A 61 -14.63 -2.36 5.14
C ILE A 61 -15.59 -1.57 6.03
N GLY A 62 -16.48 -2.24 6.77
CA GLY A 62 -17.41 -1.57 7.67
C GLY A 62 -16.71 -0.81 8.81
N LEU A 63 -15.58 -1.32 9.30
CA LEU A 63 -14.74 -0.60 10.26
C LEU A 63 -14.15 0.67 9.65
N PHE A 64 -13.66 0.59 8.41
CA PHE A 64 -13.13 1.75 7.70
C PHE A 64 -14.21 2.81 7.48
N GLU A 65 -15.42 2.42 7.06
CA GLU A 65 -16.55 3.35 6.88
C GLU A 65 -16.91 4.06 8.20
N GLU A 66 -16.91 3.34 9.32
CA GLU A 66 -17.13 3.93 10.65
C GLU A 66 -16.01 4.93 10.99
N VAL A 67 -14.74 4.56 10.79
CA VAL A 67 -13.60 5.44 11.06
C VAL A 67 -13.66 6.69 10.18
N ALA A 68 -13.89 6.53 8.88
CA ALA A 68 -13.96 7.63 7.93
C ALA A 68 -15.13 8.60 8.21
N SER A 69 -16.18 8.14 8.90
CA SER A 69 -17.28 9.02 9.32
C SER A 69 -16.96 9.94 10.51
N LYS A 70 -15.87 9.64 11.24
CA LYS A 70 -15.50 10.35 12.48
C LYS A 70 -14.13 11.02 12.40
N TYR A 71 -13.23 10.49 11.59
CA TYR A 71 -11.82 10.87 11.51
C TYR A 71 -11.39 11.08 10.07
N ASN A 72 -10.45 12.00 9.86
CA ASN A 72 -9.80 12.15 8.57
C ASN A 72 -8.94 10.91 8.26
N THR A 73 -9.05 10.40 7.04
CA THR A 73 -8.37 9.18 6.62
C THR A 73 -7.53 9.41 5.38
N TYR A 74 -6.33 8.85 5.36
CA TYR A 74 -5.37 9.05 4.27
C TYR A 74 -4.75 7.74 3.82
N ILE A 75 -4.48 7.62 2.53
CA ILE A 75 -3.73 6.49 1.96
C ILE A 75 -2.25 6.86 1.92
N LEU A 76 -1.39 5.98 2.45
CA LEU A 76 0.06 5.99 2.25
C LEU A 76 0.50 4.61 1.77
N SER A 77 0.78 4.46 0.47
CA SER A 77 0.94 3.15 -0.14
C SER A 77 2.11 3.06 -1.11
N ASN A 78 2.87 1.95 -1.02
CA ASN A 78 3.79 1.53 -2.07
C ASN A 78 3.00 0.80 -3.13
N PHE A 79 2.83 1.44 -4.29
CA PHE A 79 1.98 0.90 -5.36
C PHE A 79 2.35 1.47 -6.73
N GLY A 80 2.44 0.60 -7.74
CA GLY A 80 2.62 1.02 -9.12
C GLY A 80 1.41 1.83 -9.62
N GLU A 81 1.66 2.81 -10.46
CA GLU A 81 0.68 3.81 -10.89
C GLU A 81 -0.58 3.18 -11.51
N ARG A 82 -0.41 2.27 -12.49
CA ARG A 82 -1.54 1.62 -13.18
C ARG A 82 -2.36 0.74 -12.23
N THR A 83 -1.68 -0.10 -11.44
CA THR A 83 -2.38 -1.02 -10.52
C THR A 83 -3.15 -0.24 -9.46
N PHE A 84 -2.58 0.86 -8.93
CA PHE A 84 -3.31 1.73 -8.00
C PHE A 84 -4.56 2.35 -8.64
N ALA A 85 -4.45 2.86 -9.88
CA ALA A 85 -5.59 3.45 -10.59
C ALA A 85 -6.74 2.44 -10.76
N LEU A 86 -6.42 1.20 -11.15
CA LEU A 86 -7.39 0.13 -11.31
C LEU A 86 -8.07 -0.27 -9.99
N VAL A 87 -7.31 -0.38 -8.88
CA VAL A 87 -7.85 -0.67 -7.54
C VAL A 87 -8.76 0.45 -7.07
N PHE A 88 -8.34 1.70 -7.26
CA PHE A 88 -9.11 2.88 -6.88
C PHE A 88 -10.44 2.99 -7.64
N GLU A 89 -10.47 2.56 -8.90
CA GLU A 89 -11.68 2.52 -9.72
C GLU A 89 -12.60 1.36 -9.31
N LYS A 90 -12.02 0.18 -9.09
CA LYS A 90 -12.79 -1.04 -8.76
C LYS A 90 -13.51 -0.95 -7.43
N TYR A 91 -12.93 -0.32 -6.42
CA TYR A 91 -13.45 -0.29 -5.06
C TYR A 91 -13.96 1.10 -4.65
N PRO A 92 -15.30 1.34 -4.66
CA PRO A 92 -15.88 2.68 -4.41
C PRO A 92 -15.53 3.30 -3.05
N TRP A 93 -15.28 2.49 -2.02
CA TRP A 93 -14.92 2.96 -0.68
C TRP A 93 -13.58 3.68 -0.62
N PHE A 94 -12.70 3.55 -1.62
CA PHE A 94 -11.50 4.39 -1.74
C PHE A 94 -11.82 5.88 -1.86
N LYS A 95 -13.03 6.24 -2.28
CA LYS A 95 -13.48 7.64 -2.38
C LYS A 95 -13.78 8.28 -1.02
N LEU A 96 -13.84 7.48 0.05
CA LEU A 96 -14.03 7.97 1.43
C LEU A 96 -12.75 8.51 2.06
N PHE A 97 -11.58 8.25 1.46
CA PHE A 97 -10.33 8.82 1.94
C PHE A 97 -10.23 10.32 1.62
N ASP A 98 -9.83 11.13 2.61
CA ASP A 98 -9.62 12.58 2.46
C ASP A 98 -8.39 12.91 1.61
N GLY A 99 -7.46 11.96 1.50
CA GLY A 99 -6.29 12.18 0.67
C GLY A 99 -5.41 10.95 0.48
N LYS A 100 -4.38 11.12 -0.34
CA LYS A 100 -3.47 10.01 -0.66
C LYS A 100 -2.06 10.47 -1.03
N ILE A 101 -1.10 9.66 -0.63
CA ILE A 101 0.26 9.59 -1.15
C ILE A 101 0.49 8.17 -1.68
N VAL A 102 0.77 8.07 -2.97
CA VAL A 102 1.11 6.81 -3.66
C VAL A 102 2.55 6.92 -4.12
N SER A 103 3.36 5.95 -3.79
CA SER A 103 4.80 5.94 -4.05
C SER A 103 5.16 6.27 -5.50
N ALA A 104 4.43 5.66 -6.46
CA ALA A 104 4.67 5.90 -7.88
C ALA A 104 4.47 7.36 -8.31
N HIS A 105 3.62 8.12 -7.61
CA HIS A 105 3.37 9.53 -7.93
C HIS A 105 4.46 10.46 -7.36
N VAL A 106 4.98 10.13 -6.17
CA VAL A 106 5.97 10.97 -5.47
C VAL A 106 7.41 10.48 -5.62
N LYS A 107 7.62 9.30 -6.22
CA LYS A 107 8.93 8.65 -6.42
C LYS A 107 9.66 8.29 -5.11
N LEU A 108 8.90 8.07 -4.06
CA LEU A 108 9.36 7.70 -2.72
C LEU A 108 8.72 6.39 -2.29
N LEU A 109 9.41 5.57 -1.50
CA LEU A 109 8.88 4.31 -0.99
C LEU A 109 8.86 4.30 0.55
N LYS A 110 7.85 3.67 1.16
CA LYS A 110 7.99 3.23 2.55
C LYS A 110 9.09 2.14 2.59
N PRO A 111 9.95 2.10 3.60
CA PRO A 111 9.99 2.90 4.83
C PRO A 111 10.86 4.17 4.76
N GLU A 112 11.10 4.78 3.59
CA GLU A 112 11.86 6.02 3.49
C GLU A 112 11.13 7.14 4.25
N LYS A 113 11.87 7.93 5.04
CA LYS A 113 11.31 9.00 5.87
C LYS A 113 10.57 10.03 5.03
N GLU A 114 11.06 10.32 3.83
CA GLU A 114 10.58 11.35 2.93
C GLU A 114 9.12 11.12 2.47
N ILE A 115 8.65 9.86 2.37
CA ILE A 115 7.27 9.59 2.00
C ILE A 115 6.29 9.95 3.12
N TYR A 116 6.70 9.78 4.39
CA TYR A 116 5.91 10.21 5.55
C TYR A 116 5.91 11.74 5.66
N GLU A 117 7.05 12.39 5.46
CA GLU A 117 7.16 13.86 5.39
C GLU A 117 6.28 14.44 4.29
N ALA A 118 6.22 13.79 3.12
CA ALA A 118 5.36 14.20 2.01
C ALA A 118 3.86 14.14 2.40
N LEU A 119 3.43 13.12 3.13
CA LEU A 119 2.05 13.00 3.63
C LEU A 119 1.75 14.10 4.65
N ILE A 120 2.61 14.22 5.68
CA ILE A 120 2.48 15.20 6.76
C ILE A 120 2.40 16.61 6.18
N SER A 121 3.33 16.97 5.31
CA SER A 121 3.42 18.31 4.70
C SER A 121 2.22 18.60 3.79
N LYS A 122 1.84 17.65 2.94
CA LYS A 122 0.76 17.84 1.96
C LYS A 122 -0.59 18.11 2.63
N TYR A 123 -0.87 17.46 3.74
CA TYR A 123 -2.16 17.55 4.43
C TYR A 123 -2.08 18.29 5.76
N SER A 124 -0.92 18.93 6.05
CA SER A 124 -0.70 19.71 7.28
C SER A 124 -1.04 18.92 8.55
N LEU A 125 -0.62 17.64 8.59
CA LEU A 125 -0.92 16.74 9.70
C LEU A 125 -0.04 17.03 10.92
N ASN A 126 -0.60 16.85 12.11
CA ASN A 126 0.17 16.74 13.36
C ASN A 126 0.50 15.26 13.61
N PRO A 127 1.76 14.82 13.53
CA PRO A 127 2.13 13.43 13.71
C PRO A 127 1.63 12.80 15.01
N ASP A 128 1.65 13.53 16.11
CA ASP A 128 1.20 13.05 17.44
C ASP A 128 -0.30 12.70 17.48
N GLU A 129 -1.08 13.23 16.53
CA GLU A 129 -2.52 12.98 16.39
C GLU A 129 -2.83 11.92 15.32
N CYS A 130 -1.79 11.35 14.70
CA CYS A 130 -1.93 10.38 13.62
C CYS A 130 -1.71 8.95 14.11
N ILE A 131 -2.45 8.03 13.49
CA ILE A 131 -2.25 6.58 13.61
C ILE A 131 -1.93 6.04 12.22
N PHE A 132 -0.85 5.27 12.10
CA PHE A 132 -0.46 4.60 10.88
C PHE A 132 -0.65 3.10 11.01
N ILE A 133 -1.43 2.50 10.12
CA ILE A 133 -1.73 1.08 10.09
C ILE A 133 -1.05 0.47 8.88
N ASP A 134 -0.19 -0.52 9.10
CA ASP A 134 0.56 -1.19 8.02
C ASP A 134 0.90 -2.63 8.44
N ASP A 135 1.04 -3.53 7.48
CA ASP A 135 1.39 -4.93 7.69
C ASP A 135 2.91 -5.16 7.72
N THR A 136 3.69 -4.18 7.30
CA THR A 136 5.16 -4.26 7.25
C THR A 136 5.77 -3.58 8.46
N HIS A 137 6.40 -4.35 9.34
CA HIS A 137 6.98 -3.85 10.59
C HIS A 137 8.01 -2.71 10.38
N ALA A 138 8.81 -2.76 9.30
CA ALA A 138 9.75 -1.70 8.97
C ALA A 138 9.06 -0.35 8.69
N ASN A 139 7.86 -0.39 8.07
CA ASN A 139 7.05 0.80 7.81
C ASN A 139 6.51 1.41 9.12
N ILE A 140 6.11 0.55 10.08
CA ILE A 140 5.67 0.97 11.40
C ILE A 140 6.81 1.67 12.15
N ILE A 141 8.00 1.06 12.21
CA ILE A 141 9.17 1.66 12.86
C ILE A 141 9.50 3.03 12.24
N ALA A 142 9.40 3.15 10.91
CA ALA A 142 9.68 4.42 10.23
C ALA A 142 8.62 5.48 10.58
N SER A 143 7.34 5.13 10.66
CA SER A 143 6.28 6.07 11.05
C SER A 143 6.44 6.55 12.50
N GLU A 144 6.83 5.66 13.42
CA GLU A 144 7.07 6.01 14.83
C GLU A 144 8.24 6.98 15.01
N LYS A 145 9.29 6.87 14.19
CA LYS A 145 10.39 7.86 14.15
C LYS A 145 9.93 9.26 13.70
N MET A 146 8.78 9.34 13.03
CA MET A 146 8.15 10.60 12.62
C MET A 146 7.16 11.14 13.67
N GLY A 147 7.00 10.46 14.82
CA GLY A 147 6.05 10.82 15.87
C GLY A 147 4.63 10.28 15.63
N ILE A 148 4.41 9.47 14.59
CA ILE A 148 3.12 8.86 14.28
C ILE A 148 2.95 7.58 15.10
N LYS A 149 1.78 7.33 15.66
CA LYS A 149 1.49 6.08 16.39
C LYS A 149 1.36 4.92 15.41
N GLY A 150 2.22 3.91 15.53
CA GLY A 150 2.22 2.73 14.65
C GLY A 150 1.26 1.63 15.13
N VAL A 151 0.52 1.04 14.21
CA VAL A 151 -0.30 -0.16 14.43
C VAL A 151 0.10 -1.23 13.41
N HIS A 152 0.88 -2.22 13.86
CA HIS A 152 1.30 -3.33 13.03
C HIS A 152 0.16 -4.36 12.91
N TYR A 153 -0.51 -4.37 11.74
CA TYR A 153 -1.66 -5.22 11.47
C TYR A 153 -1.34 -6.27 10.40
N THR A 154 -1.25 -7.53 10.81
CA THR A 154 -0.89 -8.66 9.92
C THR A 154 -2.10 -9.40 9.35
N GLY A 155 -3.33 -8.95 9.66
CA GLY A 155 -4.57 -9.59 9.22
C GLY A 155 -5.10 -10.67 10.15
N GLU A 156 -4.29 -11.13 11.11
CA GLU A 156 -4.67 -12.17 12.09
C GLU A 156 -5.42 -11.60 13.30
N GLN A 157 -5.09 -10.37 13.68
CA GLN A 157 -5.70 -9.68 14.82
C GLN A 157 -7.05 -9.04 14.44
N GLU A 158 -7.85 -8.69 15.42
CA GLU A 158 -9.02 -7.86 15.23
C GLU A 158 -8.61 -6.38 15.22
N LEU A 159 -8.59 -5.76 14.03
CA LEU A 159 -8.16 -4.38 13.85
C LEU A 159 -8.97 -3.40 14.71
N ARG A 160 -10.29 -3.62 14.86
CA ARG A 160 -11.16 -2.83 15.73
C ARG A 160 -10.64 -2.75 17.17
N GLU A 161 -10.24 -3.90 17.75
CA GLU A 161 -9.75 -3.95 19.14
C GLU A 161 -8.37 -3.28 19.29
N MET A 162 -7.56 -3.31 18.24
CA MET A 162 -6.30 -2.57 18.22
C MET A 162 -6.53 -1.05 18.20
N LEU A 163 -7.48 -0.58 17.39
CA LEU A 163 -7.79 0.84 17.23
C LEU A 163 -8.52 1.45 18.44
N LYS A 164 -9.34 0.69 19.16
CA LYS A 164 -10.02 1.15 20.41
C LYS A 164 -9.06 1.68 21.47
N LYS A 165 -7.78 1.33 21.41
CA LYS A 165 -6.74 1.87 22.30
C LYS A 165 -6.42 3.33 22.03
N TYR A 166 -6.79 3.86 20.89
CA TYR A 166 -6.39 5.16 20.38
C TYR A 166 -7.56 6.05 19.97
N ILE A 167 -8.67 5.46 19.51
CA ILE A 167 -9.83 6.17 18.98
C ILE A 167 -11.15 5.60 19.52
N GLU A 168 -12.20 6.43 19.50
CA GLU A 168 -13.55 6.04 19.89
C GLU A 168 -14.25 5.33 18.72
N LEU A 169 -14.59 4.05 18.93
CA LEU A 169 -15.37 3.21 18.02
C LEU A 169 -16.62 2.70 18.73
N ASN A 170 -17.69 2.51 17.96
CA ASN A 170 -18.96 1.95 18.47
C ASN A 170 -18.83 0.46 18.83
#